data_e40b2cc1ede74537bdc0d3262c6841bd
#
_entry.id   e40b2cc1ede74537bdc0d3262c6841bd
#
_cell.length_a   1.000
_cell.length_b   1.000
_cell.length_c   1.000
_cell.angle_alpha   90.00
_cell.angle_beta   90.00
_cell.angle_gamma   90.00
#
_symmetry.space_group_name_H-M   'P 1'
#
loop_
_entity.id
_entity.type
_entity.pdbx_description
1 polymer ?
#
loop_
_entity_poly.entity_id
_entity_poly.type
_entity_poly.pdbx_seq_one_letter_code
_entity_poly.pdbx_strand_id
1 'polypeptide(L)'
;MAESVWLGGDGRSRNVGWCLYDGFLSQKPSEDDMPYVAEISRSTPTAFLFLVDQSGSMDDKLPSSERSKAAQVADVLNRTLATLITRCTKSEGTRNYFEIGVIGYGADNAYNGFRGALGSSIINPISAIEASPLKIEERKKKMDDGAGGIVEQSVKFPVWFEPHASGGTPMCHAITKAAEELVAWCDAHPNSYPPTVLHITDGESTDGDPEQLATQLKQIQTSDGPVLMFNLHVSKAGTAAIEFPASETGLPDAYAKLLFRMSSPLPEHLIKFAQEKGLQVGMESRGFMFNADAVHIVDFFDIGTRASQLR
;
A
#
# COMPACT_ATOMS: atom_id res chain seq x y z
N MET A 1 -13.68 -22.07 31.96
CA MET A 1 -12.44 -22.77 32.35
C MET A 1 -11.47 -22.53 31.20
N ALA A 2 -10.53 -21.64 31.42
CA ALA A 2 -9.54 -21.27 30.42
C ALA A 2 -8.21 -21.90 30.82
N GLU A 3 -7.69 -22.77 30.00
CA GLU A 3 -6.37 -23.37 30.19
C GLU A 3 -5.29 -22.39 29.73
N SER A 4 -4.38 -22.07 30.63
CA SER A 4 -3.20 -21.26 30.38
C SER A 4 -2.05 -22.18 29.96
N VAL A 5 -1.49 -21.95 28.78
CA VAL A 5 -0.23 -22.58 28.34
C VAL A 5 0.93 -21.67 28.78
N TRP A 6 1.82 -22.22 29.62
CA TRP A 6 3.09 -21.60 30.02
C TRP A 6 4.18 -21.94 29.00
N LEU A 7 4.82 -20.94 28.44
CA LEU A 7 6.17 -21.05 27.90
C LEU A 7 7.09 -20.13 28.71
N GLY A 8 8.06 -20.76 29.40
CA GLY A 8 8.98 -20.09 30.28
C GLY A 8 10.11 -19.37 29.54
N GLY A 9 10.56 -18.28 30.15
CA GLY A 9 11.82 -17.62 29.84
C GLY A 9 11.74 -16.08 29.91
N ASP A 10 12.24 -15.55 31.03
CA ASP A 10 12.53 -14.14 31.33
C ASP A 10 11.37 -13.19 31.66
N GLY A 11 11.26 -12.99 32.96
CA GLY A 11 10.25 -12.23 33.69
C GLY A 11 10.09 -10.74 33.38
N ARG A 12 9.43 -10.41 32.28
CA ARG A 12 8.72 -9.12 32.13
C ARG A 12 7.39 -9.37 31.42
N SER A 13 6.34 -9.66 32.17
CA SER A 13 4.98 -9.62 31.67
C SER A 13 4.58 -8.19 31.39
N ARG A 14 4.45 -7.82 30.11
CA ARG A 14 3.65 -6.66 29.72
C ARG A 14 2.21 -7.12 29.58
N ASN A 15 1.38 -6.77 30.56
CA ASN A 15 -0.06 -6.88 30.47
C ASN A 15 -0.55 -5.95 29.36
N VAL A 16 -0.96 -6.51 28.23
CA VAL A 16 -1.80 -5.81 27.26
C VAL A 16 -3.22 -5.89 27.82
N GLY A 17 -3.53 -4.95 28.71
CA GLY A 17 -4.87 -4.81 29.28
C GLY A 17 -5.83 -4.29 28.20
N TRP A 18 -6.80 -5.11 27.82
CA TRP A 18 -7.96 -4.70 27.05
C TRP A 18 -8.84 -3.82 27.94
N CYS A 19 -8.80 -2.49 27.78
CA CYS A 19 -9.80 -1.61 28.35
C CYS A 19 -10.98 -1.55 27.38
N LEU A 20 -12.08 -2.19 27.80
CA LEU A 20 -13.41 -1.91 27.27
C LEU A 20 -13.78 -0.49 27.69
N TYR A 21 -13.81 0.45 26.76
CA TYR A 21 -14.40 1.77 26.97
C TYR A 21 -15.86 1.75 26.54
N ASP A 22 -16.75 1.52 27.51
CA ASP A 22 -18.14 1.97 27.42
C ASP A 22 -18.19 3.46 27.79
N GLY A 23 -18.75 4.26 26.88
CA GLY A 23 -19.22 5.62 27.16
C GLY A 23 -18.43 6.75 26.55
N PHE A 24 -18.55 6.99 25.24
CA PHE A 24 -18.27 8.30 24.67
C PHE A 24 -19.53 8.89 24.05
N LEU A 25 -20.10 9.85 24.76
CA LEU A 25 -21.10 10.79 24.23
C LEU A 25 -20.41 11.63 23.13
N SER A 26 -21.07 11.72 21.98
CA SER A 26 -20.65 12.45 20.80
C SER A 26 -20.37 13.93 21.09
N GLN A 27 -19.10 14.27 21.29
CA GLN A 27 -18.62 15.62 21.03
C GLN A 27 -18.16 15.66 19.57
N LYS A 28 -18.61 16.67 18.80
CA LYS A 28 -18.00 16.96 17.51
C LYS A 28 -16.50 17.16 17.74
N PRO A 29 -15.61 16.48 16.96
CA PRO A 29 -14.18 16.74 17.08
C PRO A 29 -13.91 18.24 16.88
N SER A 30 -13.03 18.81 17.67
CA SER A 30 -12.47 20.14 17.42
C SER A 30 -11.67 20.11 16.11
N GLU A 31 -11.44 21.25 15.45
CA GLU A 31 -10.58 21.32 14.26
C GLU A 31 -9.18 20.75 14.52
N ASP A 32 -8.73 20.74 15.81
CA ASP A 32 -7.46 20.17 16.27
C ASP A 32 -7.48 18.62 16.42
N ASP A 33 -8.66 17.98 16.31
CA ASP A 33 -8.86 16.52 16.45
C ASP A 33 -9.08 15.80 15.10
N MET A 34 -8.87 16.49 13.96
CA MET A 34 -9.04 15.86 12.65
C MET A 34 -7.84 14.97 12.33
N PRO A 35 -8.03 13.66 12.02
CA PRO A 35 -6.96 12.78 11.65
C PRO A 35 -6.40 13.11 10.26
N TYR A 36 -5.18 12.66 9.98
CA TYR A 36 -4.53 12.75 8.67
C TYR A 36 -4.15 14.17 8.24
N VAL A 37 -3.72 14.99 9.20
CA VAL A 37 -3.28 16.39 8.96
C VAL A 37 -1.80 16.63 9.27
N ALA A 38 -1.10 15.67 9.87
CA ALA A 38 0.31 15.82 10.23
C ALA A 38 1.16 16.13 9.00
N GLU A 39 2.06 17.11 9.16
CA GLU A 39 2.98 17.51 8.12
C GLU A 39 4.09 16.46 7.93
N ILE A 40 4.32 16.06 6.69
CA ILE A 40 5.37 15.10 6.36
C ILE A 40 6.70 15.82 6.15
N SER A 41 7.68 15.48 6.98
CA SER A 41 9.01 16.08 6.97
C SER A 41 10.10 15.02 7.20
N ARG A 42 11.36 15.43 7.26
CA ARG A 42 12.47 14.52 7.61
C ARG A 42 12.42 14.01 9.05
N SER A 43 11.83 14.79 9.96
CA SER A 43 11.66 14.42 11.37
C SER A 43 10.36 13.68 11.65
N THR A 44 9.40 13.83 10.78
CA THR A 44 8.08 13.17 10.83
C THR A 44 7.77 12.55 9.47
N PRO A 45 8.52 11.50 9.03
CA PRO A 45 8.26 10.83 7.77
C PRO A 45 6.91 10.10 7.81
N THR A 46 6.40 9.65 6.67
CA THR A 46 5.35 8.65 6.64
C THR A 46 5.83 7.37 5.94
N ALA A 47 5.13 6.25 6.16
CA ALA A 47 5.47 5.01 5.51
C ALA A 47 4.41 4.59 4.48
N PHE A 48 4.87 4.06 3.34
CA PHE A 48 4.05 3.33 2.38
C PHE A 48 4.49 1.86 2.37
N LEU A 49 3.56 0.95 2.69
CA LEU A 49 3.81 -0.47 2.71
C LEU A 49 2.97 -1.16 1.63
N PHE A 50 3.64 -1.71 0.63
CA PHE A 50 3.01 -2.45 -0.46
C PHE A 50 2.92 -3.92 -0.10
N LEU A 51 1.70 -4.49 -0.06
CA LEU A 51 1.47 -5.93 0.01
C LEU A 51 1.14 -6.41 -1.40
N VAL A 52 2.03 -7.21 -1.98
CA VAL A 52 1.91 -7.62 -3.38
C VAL A 52 1.68 -9.12 -3.47
N ASP A 53 0.53 -9.49 -3.99
CA ASP A 53 0.20 -10.87 -4.32
C ASP A 53 1.17 -11.39 -5.39
N GLN A 54 1.79 -12.50 -5.09
CA GLN A 54 2.70 -13.23 -5.97
C GLN A 54 2.27 -14.71 -6.10
N SER A 55 0.96 -14.98 -5.91
CA SER A 55 0.36 -16.29 -6.15
C SER A 55 0.41 -16.68 -7.63
N GLY A 56 0.19 -17.96 -7.91
CA GLY A 56 0.28 -18.51 -9.27
C GLY A 56 -0.63 -17.81 -10.28
N SER A 57 -1.82 -17.32 -9.86
CA SER A 57 -2.77 -16.60 -10.73
C SER A 57 -2.25 -15.24 -11.22
N MET A 58 -1.26 -14.67 -10.53
CA MET A 58 -0.61 -13.43 -10.97
C MET A 58 0.25 -13.60 -12.25
N ASP A 59 0.52 -14.83 -12.69
CA ASP A 59 1.15 -15.10 -14.00
C ASP A 59 0.16 -14.98 -15.17
N ASP A 60 -1.15 -14.99 -14.91
CA ASP A 60 -2.16 -14.77 -15.94
C ASP A 60 -2.00 -13.39 -16.58
N LYS A 61 -2.28 -13.30 -17.90
CA LYS A 61 -2.26 -12.02 -18.62
C LYS A 61 -3.46 -11.15 -18.24
N LEU A 62 -3.22 -9.84 -18.18
CA LEU A 62 -4.32 -8.88 -18.16
C LEU A 62 -5.06 -8.84 -19.50
N PRO A 63 -6.39 -8.69 -19.52
CA PRO A 63 -7.20 -8.72 -20.74
C PRO A 63 -6.76 -7.73 -21.83
N SER A 64 -6.20 -6.61 -21.45
CA SER A 64 -5.75 -5.51 -22.34
C SER A 64 -4.22 -5.48 -22.55
N SER A 65 -3.46 -6.49 -22.08
CA SER A 65 -2.01 -6.48 -22.09
C SER A 65 -1.44 -7.85 -22.46
N GLU A 66 -0.30 -7.84 -23.18
CA GLU A 66 0.50 -9.05 -23.40
C GLU A 66 1.33 -9.44 -22.15
N ARG A 67 1.34 -8.61 -21.11
CA ARG A 67 2.08 -8.85 -19.88
C ARG A 67 1.22 -9.55 -18.84
N SER A 68 1.85 -10.35 -17.98
CA SER A 68 1.18 -10.91 -16.81
C SER A 68 0.84 -9.82 -15.79
N LYS A 69 -0.14 -10.12 -14.91
CA LYS A 69 -0.52 -9.24 -13.80
C LYS A 69 0.69 -8.91 -12.93
N ALA A 70 1.49 -9.92 -12.55
CA ALA A 70 2.73 -9.72 -11.79
C ALA A 70 3.69 -8.74 -12.47
N ALA A 71 3.91 -8.89 -13.79
CA ALA A 71 4.78 -7.99 -14.55
C ALA A 71 4.23 -6.57 -14.63
N GLN A 72 2.91 -6.41 -14.73
CA GLN A 72 2.27 -5.10 -14.76
C GLN A 72 2.35 -4.40 -13.39
N VAL A 73 2.03 -5.12 -12.32
CA VAL A 73 2.12 -4.60 -10.94
C VAL A 73 3.56 -4.20 -10.61
N ALA A 74 4.54 -5.05 -10.94
CA ALA A 74 5.96 -4.74 -10.71
C ALA A 74 6.42 -3.49 -11.51
N ASP A 75 5.97 -3.32 -12.76
CA ASP A 75 6.30 -2.13 -13.55
C ASP A 75 5.72 -0.85 -12.93
N VAL A 76 4.45 -0.89 -12.52
CA VAL A 76 3.80 0.26 -11.88
C VAL A 76 4.45 0.58 -10.54
N LEU A 77 4.74 -0.44 -9.71
CA LEU A 77 5.42 -0.25 -8.43
C LEU A 77 6.79 0.42 -8.63
N ASN A 78 7.61 -0.05 -9.55
CA ASN A 78 8.91 0.57 -9.84
C ASN A 78 8.78 2.02 -10.34
N ARG A 79 7.77 2.33 -11.16
CA ARG A 79 7.47 3.70 -11.58
C ARG A 79 7.04 4.58 -10.41
N THR A 80 6.22 4.05 -9.52
CA THR A 80 5.78 4.74 -8.29
C THR A 80 6.98 5.05 -7.40
N LEU A 81 7.88 4.09 -7.18
CA LEU A 81 9.12 4.30 -6.42
C LEU A 81 9.99 5.40 -7.06
N ALA A 82 10.20 5.37 -8.37
CA ALA A 82 10.94 6.41 -9.09
C ALA A 82 10.28 7.80 -8.95
N THR A 83 8.94 7.85 -8.98
CA THR A 83 8.18 9.09 -8.78
C THR A 83 8.31 9.62 -7.37
N LEU A 84 8.21 8.76 -6.34
CA LEU A 84 8.37 9.13 -4.94
C LEU A 84 9.79 9.65 -4.66
N ILE A 85 10.82 8.99 -5.22
CA ILE A 85 12.21 9.46 -5.16
C ILE A 85 12.31 10.87 -5.75
N THR A 86 11.77 11.08 -6.95
CA THR A 86 11.80 12.39 -7.62
C THR A 86 11.12 13.48 -6.79
N ARG A 87 9.98 13.18 -6.14
CA ARG A 87 9.29 14.12 -5.24
C ARG A 87 10.13 14.48 -4.01
N CYS A 88 10.99 13.59 -3.54
CA CYS A 88 11.86 13.78 -2.38
C CYS A 88 13.22 14.41 -2.73
N THR A 89 13.60 14.41 -4.02
CA THR A 89 14.92 14.91 -4.46
C THR A 89 14.93 16.44 -4.51
N LYS A 90 15.92 17.02 -3.86
CA LYS A 90 16.23 18.48 -3.86
C LYS A 90 17.67 18.68 -4.32
N SER A 91 18.11 19.93 -4.42
CA SER A 91 19.49 20.29 -4.82
C SER A 91 20.57 19.64 -3.95
N GLU A 92 20.24 19.31 -2.71
CA GLU A 92 21.14 18.74 -1.72
C GLU A 92 21.06 17.19 -1.62
N GLY A 93 20.24 16.55 -2.48
CA GLY A 93 19.99 15.10 -2.49
C GLY A 93 18.57 14.73 -2.07
N THR A 94 18.32 13.42 -1.93
CA THR A 94 17.01 12.89 -1.59
C THR A 94 16.74 12.96 -0.08
N ARG A 95 15.64 13.61 0.27
CA ARG A 95 15.19 13.78 1.66
C ARG A 95 14.28 12.64 2.06
N ASN A 96 14.46 12.09 3.27
CA ASN A 96 13.66 10.99 3.80
C ASN A 96 12.29 11.48 4.31
N TYR A 97 11.43 11.90 3.39
CA TYR A 97 10.03 12.20 3.68
C TYR A 97 9.18 10.93 3.73
N PHE A 98 9.64 9.88 3.02
CA PHE A 98 8.97 8.59 2.95
C PHE A 98 9.89 7.47 3.37
N GLU A 99 9.31 6.48 4.03
CA GLU A 99 9.89 5.17 4.24
C GLU A 99 9.01 4.13 3.52
N ILE A 100 9.64 3.26 2.74
CA ILE A 100 8.92 2.37 1.83
C ILE A 100 9.21 0.92 2.18
N GLY A 101 8.14 0.15 2.32
CA GLY A 101 8.21 -1.30 2.47
C GLY A 101 7.50 -2.02 1.32
N VAL A 102 8.00 -3.22 1.00
CA VAL A 102 7.32 -4.14 0.10
C VAL A 102 7.32 -5.52 0.72
N ILE A 103 6.14 -6.10 0.90
CA ILE A 103 5.94 -7.49 1.29
C ILE A 103 5.33 -8.21 0.09
N GLY A 104 6.07 -9.16 -0.48
CA GLY A 104 5.55 -10.12 -1.44
C GLY A 104 4.98 -11.32 -0.71
N TYR A 105 3.87 -11.89 -1.19
CA TYR A 105 3.33 -13.11 -0.62
C TYR A 105 2.83 -14.05 -1.72
N GLY A 106 3.18 -15.30 -1.58
CA GLY A 106 2.87 -16.37 -2.53
C GLY A 106 3.36 -17.71 -2.02
N ALA A 107 3.04 -18.79 -2.68
CA ALA A 107 3.22 -20.15 -2.16
C ALA A 107 2.56 -20.27 -0.76
N ASP A 108 3.32 -20.45 0.28
CA ASP A 108 2.82 -20.61 1.66
C ASP A 108 3.42 -19.56 2.61
N ASN A 109 3.96 -18.44 2.07
CA ASN A 109 4.72 -17.48 2.89
C ASN A 109 4.56 -16.03 2.44
N ALA A 110 4.89 -15.11 3.35
CA ALA A 110 5.07 -13.69 3.10
C ALA A 110 6.53 -13.29 3.42
N TYR A 111 7.15 -12.51 2.55
CA TYR A 111 8.58 -12.19 2.61
C TYR A 111 8.87 -10.75 2.19
N ASN A 112 10.08 -10.27 2.52
CA ASN A 112 10.53 -8.97 2.06
C ASN A 112 10.58 -8.97 0.52
N GLY A 113 9.83 -8.07 -0.11
CA GLY A 113 9.81 -7.92 -1.57
C GLY A 113 11.06 -7.26 -2.13
N PHE A 114 11.80 -6.51 -1.32
CA PHE A 114 13.10 -5.99 -1.69
C PHE A 114 14.19 -7.07 -1.54
N ARG A 115 15.20 -6.98 -2.39
CA ARG A 115 16.36 -7.88 -2.40
C ARG A 115 17.67 -7.10 -2.35
N GLY A 116 18.79 -7.80 -2.27
CA GLY A 116 20.12 -7.18 -2.20
C GLY A 116 20.30 -6.32 -0.96
N ALA A 117 20.81 -5.11 -1.11
CA ALA A 117 21.11 -4.22 0.02
C ALA A 117 19.87 -3.80 0.82
N LEU A 118 18.69 -3.75 0.20
CA LEU A 118 17.42 -3.42 0.85
C LEU A 118 16.75 -4.62 1.54
N GLY A 119 17.26 -5.82 1.33
CA GLY A 119 16.68 -7.06 1.85
C GLY A 119 16.81 -7.26 3.37
N SER A 120 17.64 -6.47 4.05
CA SER A 120 17.87 -6.56 5.49
C SER A 120 16.75 -5.97 6.36
N SER A 121 15.94 -5.07 5.80
CA SER A 121 14.76 -4.49 6.44
C SER A 121 13.58 -4.47 5.47
N ILE A 122 12.37 -4.63 5.98
CA ILE A 122 11.17 -4.53 5.13
C ILE A 122 10.91 -3.07 4.77
N ILE A 123 10.91 -2.17 5.75
CA ILE A 123 10.73 -0.73 5.57
C ILE A 123 12.09 -0.06 5.49
N ASN A 124 12.32 0.71 4.43
CA ASN A 124 13.58 1.39 4.14
C ASN A 124 13.34 2.87 3.83
N PRO A 125 14.23 3.79 4.27
CA PRO A 125 14.11 5.20 3.91
C PRO A 125 14.29 5.39 2.39
N ILE A 126 13.57 6.35 1.81
CA ILE A 126 13.52 6.59 0.36
C ILE A 126 14.92 6.85 -0.24
N SER A 127 15.84 7.46 0.52
CA SER A 127 17.23 7.67 0.08
C SER A 127 18.02 6.37 -0.08
N ALA A 128 17.76 5.36 0.78
CA ALA A 128 18.37 4.04 0.65
C ALA A 128 17.84 3.30 -0.57
N ILE A 129 16.53 3.46 -0.87
CA ILE A 129 15.91 2.90 -2.07
C ILE A 129 16.53 3.53 -3.32
N GLU A 130 16.64 4.86 -3.39
CA GLU A 130 17.32 5.53 -4.50
C GLU A 130 18.73 5.00 -4.75
N ALA A 131 19.51 4.81 -3.68
CA ALA A 131 20.90 4.37 -3.76
C ALA A 131 21.06 2.89 -4.15
N SER A 132 20.01 2.06 -4.06
CA SER A 132 20.13 0.61 -4.12
C SER A 132 19.12 -0.05 -5.05
N PRO A 133 19.03 0.35 -6.34
CA PRO A 133 18.23 -0.41 -7.30
C PRO A 133 18.82 -1.80 -7.50
N LEU A 134 17.96 -2.80 -7.67
CA LEU A 134 18.39 -4.17 -7.95
C LEU A 134 19.11 -4.28 -9.30
N LYS A 135 18.63 -3.54 -10.30
CA LYS A 135 19.22 -3.41 -11.62
C LYS A 135 18.79 -2.12 -12.32
N ILE A 136 19.52 -1.74 -13.38
CA ILE A 136 19.14 -0.66 -14.28
C ILE A 136 18.78 -1.28 -15.63
N GLU A 137 17.57 -1.02 -16.11
CA GLU A 137 17.10 -1.44 -17.44
C GLU A 137 17.20 -0.28 -18.43
N GLU A 138 17.53 -0.57 -19.67
CA GLU A 138 17.35 0.37 -20.76
C GLU A 138 15.93 0.23 -21.33
N ARG A 139 15.17 1.32 -21.31
CA ARG A 139 13.80 1.36 -21.83
C ARG A 139 13.69 2.41 -22.92
N LYS A 140 12.91 2.11 -23.95
CA LYS A 140 12.58 3.08 -25.00
C LYS A 140 11.42 3.95 -24.55
N LYS A 141 11.61 5.26 -24.57
CA LYS A 141 10.57 6.25 -24.32
C LYS A 141 10.32 7.04 -25.59
N LYS A 142 9.05 7.14 -26.00
CA LYS A 142 8.65 8.03 -27.08
C LYS A 142 8.61 9.45 -26.54
N MET A 143 9.32 10.35 -27.19
CA MET A 143 9.38 11.77 -26.86
C MET A 143 9.09 12.60 -28.09
N ASP A 144 8.46 13.78 -27.90
CA ASP A 144 8.30 14.79 -28.95
C ASP A 144 9.69 15.35 -29.29
N ASP A 145 10.01 15.45 -30.57
CA ASP A 145 11.27 16.00 -31.07
C ASP A 145 11.29 17.55 -31.11
N GLY A 146 10.19 18.19 -30.68
CA GLY A 146 10.02 19.64 -30.71
C GLY A 146 9.66 20.20 -32.09
N ALA A 147 9.58 19.35 -33.12
CA ALA A 147 9.21 19.70 -34.48
C ALA A 147 7.92 19.02 -34.94
N GLY A 148 7.18 18.39 -34.01
CA GLY A 148 5.94 17.66 -34.26
C GLY A 148 6.15 16.18 -34.65
N GLY A 149 7.37 15.67 -34.57
CA GLY A 149 7.72 14.27 -34.72
C GLY A 149 7.84 13.54 -33.38
N ILE A 150 7.78 12.21 -33.39
CA ILE A 150 8.01 11.37 -32.22
C ILE A 150 9.31 10.58 -32.42
N VAL A 151 10.27 10.77 -31.52
CA VAL A 151 11.53 10.00 -31.50
C VAL A 151 11.53 9.02 -30.34
N GLU A 152 12.12 7.86 -30.55
CA GLU A 152 12.39 6.90 -29.47
C GLU A 152 13.75 7.20 -28.85
N GLN A 153 13.76 7.52 -27.56
CA GLN A 153 14.97 7.71 -26.78
C GLN A 153 15.14 6.56 -25.78
N SER A 154 16.37 6.02 -25.71
CA SER A 154 16.73 5.08 -24.66
C SER A 154 16.93 5.82 -23.34
N VAL A 155 16.21 5.40 -22.30
CA VAL A 155 16.29 5.96 -20.94
C VAL A 155 16.64 4.84 -19.96
N LYS A 156 17.54 5.15 -19.02
CA LYS A 156 17.84 4.25 -17.89
C LYS A 156 16.68 4.24 -16.91
N PHE A 157 16.20 3.05 -16.58
CA PHE A 157 15.09 2.86 -15.64
C PHE A 157 15.54 1.95 -14.49
N PRO A 158 15.57 2.44 -13.26
CA PRO A 158 15.91 1.62 -12.10
C PRO A 158 14.76 0.67 -11.74
N VAL A 159 15.13 -0.55 -11.36
CA VAL A 159 14.22 -1.62 -10.95
C VAL A 159 14.61 -2.07 -9.55
N TRP A 160 13.67 -2.01 -8.62
CA TRP A 160 13.83 -2.43 -7.22
C TRP A 160 13.05 -3.70 -6.91
N PHE A 161 11.94 -3.93 -7.63
CA PHE A 161 11.04 -5.05 -7.44
C PHE A 161 10.83 -5.80 -8.75
N GLU A 162 11.02 -7.12 -8.72
CA GLU A 162 10.83 -7.98 -9.88
C GLU A 162 9.51 -8.76 -9.79
N PRO A 163 8.84 -9.01 -10.92
CA PRO A 163 7.64 -9.83 -10.95
C PRO A 163 7.97 -11.26 -10.51
N HIS A 164 7.07 -11.83 -9.72
CA HIS A 164 7.09 -13.22 -9.31
C HIS A 164 5.67 -13.74 -9.22
N ALA A 165 5.46 -15.01 -9.53
CA ALA A 165 4.16 -15.66 -9.36
C ALA A 165 4.37 -17.15 -9.05
N SER A 166 3.86 -17.63 -7.91
CA SER A 166 4.01 -19.02 -7.48
C SER A 166 3.04 -19.39 -6.35
N GLY A 167 2.41 -20.54 -6.47
CA GLY A 167 1.65 -21.19 -5.41
C GLY A 167 0.38 -20.48 -4.97
N GLY A 168 0.05 -20.57 -3.70
CA GLY A 168 -1.16 -20.03 -3.10
C GLY A 168 -1.09 -18.56 -2.75
N THR A 169 -2.14 -18.07 -2.06
CA THR A 169 -2.36 -16.65 -1.68
C THR A 169 -2.39 -16.53 -0.15
N PRO A 170 -1.26 -16.61 0.57
CA PRO A 170 -1.22 -16.52 2.04
C PRO A 170 -1.42 -15.09 2.53
N MET A 171 -2.62 -14.56 2.34
CA MET A 171 -3.00 -13.18 2.63
C MET A 171 -2.98 -12.86 4.12
N CYS A 172 -3.44 -13.80 4.96
CA CYS A 172 -3.41 -13.64 6.42
C CYS A 172 -1.96 -13.51 6.93
N HIS A 173 -1.03 -14.29 6.39
CA HIS A 173 0.41 -14.20 6.69
C HIS A 173 0.98 -12.83 6.30
N ALA A 174 0.61 -12.32 5.12
CA ALA A 174 1.07 -11.01 4.64
C ALA A 174 0.57 -9.86 5.53
N ILE A 175 -0.71 -9.88 5.92
CA ILE A 175 -1.31 -8.86 6.80
C ILE A 175 -0.69 -8.93 8.21
N THR A 176 -0.47 -10.14 8.75
CA THR A 176 0.19 -10.31 10.06
C THR A 176 1.60 -9.72 10.03
N LYS A 177 2.39 -10.06 9.01
CA LYS A 177 3.74 -9.51 8.83
C LYS A 177 3.74 -7.99 8.68
N ALA A 178 2.78 -7.45 7.95
CA ALA A 178 2.61 -6.00 7.82
C ALA A 178 2.29 -5.34 9.18
N ALA A 179 1.41 -5.95 9.98
CA ALA A 179 1.05 -5.43 11.29
C ALA A 179 2.26 -5.39 12.24
N GLU A 180 3.10 -6.43 12.25
CA GLU A 180 4.35 -6.47 13.05
C GLU A 180 5.28 -5.30 12.71
N GLU A 181 5.52 -5.06 11.42
CA GLU A 181 6.37 -3.95 10.94
C GLU A 181 5.78 -2.58 11.27
N LEU A 182 4.45 -2.43 11.12
CA LEU A 182 3.77 -1.16 11.33
C LEU A 182 3.65 -0.79 12.81
N VAL A 183 3.49 -1.76 13.72
CA VAL A 183 3.56 -1.51 15.16
C VAL A 183 4.92 -0.93 15.54
N ALA A 184 6.01 -1.58 15.11
CA ALA A 184 7.35 -1.10 15.39
C ALA A 184 7.61 0.28 14.77
N TRP A 185 7.09 0.53 13.55
CA TRP A 185 7.23 1.82 12.88
C TRP A 185 6.46 2.94 13.59
N CYS A 186 5.21 2.73 13.95
CA CYS A 186 4.38 3.72 14.66
C CYS A 186 4.94 4.04 16.05
N ASP A 187 5.46 3.04 16.76
CA ASP A 187 6.15 3.25 18.05
C ASP A 187 7.39 4.14 17.90
N ALA A 188 8.14 4.00 16.79
CA ALA A 188 9.30 4.82 16.49
C ALA A 188 8.95 6.24 15.99
N HIS A 189 7.75 6.41 15.40
CA HIS A 189 7.31 7.65 14.75
C HIS A 189 5.92 8.10 15.25
N PRO A 190 5.73 8.30 16.56
CA PRO A 190 4.40 8.51 17.16
C PRO A 190 3.68 9.78 16.69
N ASN A 191 4.41 10.77 16.19
CA ASN A 191 3.86 12.05 15.73
C ASN A 191 3.81 12.21 14.21
N SER A 192 4.08 11.15 13.48
CA SER A 192 4.08 11.14 12.02
C SER A 192 2.66 10.98 11.45
N TYR A 193 2.48 11.39 10.19
CA TYR A 193 1.32 10.97 9.41
C TYR A 193 1.27 9.43 9.37
N PRO A 194 0.10 8.79 9.62
CA PRO A 194 0.01 7.35 9.72
C PRO A 194 0.44 6.64 8.43
N PRO A 195 1.00 5.43 8.54
CA PRO A 195 1.34 4.61 7.39
C PRO A 195 0.13 4.29 6.52
N THR A 196 0.37 4.15 5.21
CA THR A 196 -0.61 3.64 4.26
C THR A 196 -0.16 2.30 3.71
N VAL A 197 -1.00 1.27 3.88
CA VAL A 197 -0.84 -0.04 3.28
C VAL A 197 -1.57 -0.06 1.94
N LEU A 198 -0.85 -0.39 0.86
CA LEU A 198 -1.41 -0.60 -0.47
C LEU A 198 -1.33 -2.09 -0.78
N HIS A 199 -2.46 -2.76 -0.72
CA HIS A 199 -2.59 -4.20 -0.93
C HIS A 199 -3.12 -4.50 -2.33
N ILE A 200 -2.40 -5.32 -3.07
CA ILE A 200 -2.70 -5.68 -4.46
C ILE A 200 -2.84 -7.19 -4.54
N THR A 201 -3.97 -7.67 -5.02
CA THR A 201 -4.28 -9.10 -5.14
C THR A 201 -5.17 -9.37 -6.36
N ASP A 202 -5.17 -10.60 -6.85
CA ASP A 202 -6.08 -11.07 -7.91
C ASP A 202 -6.94 -12.27 -7.48
N GLY A 203 -6.84 -12.68 -6.20
CA GLY A 203 -7.47 -13.88 -5.69
C GLY A 203 -7.86 -13.84 -4.22
N GLU A 204 -8.60 -14.87 -3.82
CA GLU A 204 -9.02 -15.08 -2.45
C GLU A 204 -7.87 -15.64 -1.60
N SER A 205 -7.92 -15.34 -0.30
CA SER A 205 -6.97 -15.91 0.67
C SER A 205 -7.04 -17.44 0.71
N THR A 206 -5.87 -18.07 0.74
CA THR A 206 -5.75 -19.55 0.88
C THR A 206 -5.40 -20.00 2.30
N ASP A 207 -5.08 -19.08 3.21
CA ASP A 207 -4.62 -19.34 4.57
C ASP A 207 -5.59 -18.85 5.66
N GLY A 208 -6.85 -18.53 5.30
CA GLY A 208 -7.91 -18.15 6.23
C GLY A 208 -8.66 -16.90 5.84
N ASP A 209 -9.52 -16.40 6.76
CA ASP A 209 -10.26 -15.16 6.59
C ASP A 209 -9.40 -13.95 7.03
N PRO A 210 -9.03 -13.04 6.12
CA PRO A 210 -8.17 -11.91 6.44
C PRO A 210 -8.90 -10.72 7.08
N GLU A 211 -10.25 -10.72 7.16
CA GLU A 211 -11.03 -9.54 7.58
C GLU A 211 -10.68 -9.06 8.98
N GLN A 212 -10.58 -10.01 9.92
CA GLN A 212 -10.26 -9.68 11.31
C GLN A 212 -8.84 -9.12 11.44
N LEU A 213 -7.87 -9.72 10.73
CA LEU A 213 -6.48 -9.24 10.74
C LEU A 213 -6.36 -7.84 10.11
N ALA A 214 -7.06 -7.59 9.01
CA ALA A 214 -7.11 -6.26 8.40
C ALA A 214 -7.77 -5.22 9.34
N THR A 215 -8.79 -5.63 10.11
CA THR A 215 -9.41 -4.78 11.12
C THR A 215 -8.44 -4.44 12.25
N GLN A 216 -7.66 -5.40 12.73
CA GLN A 216 -6.63 -5.18 13.75
C GLN A 216 -5.49 -4.30 13.22
N LEU A 217 -5.02 -4.52 11.98
CA LEU A 217 -4.00 -3.71 11.33
C LEU A 217 -4.44 -2.23 11.28
N LYS A 218 -5.69 -1.95 10.94
CA LYS A 218 -6.26 -0.59 10.92
C LYS A 218 -6.46 0.03 12.31
N GLN A 219 -6.22 -0.68 13.41
CA GLN A 219 -6.20 -0.13 14.77
C GLN A 219 -4.82 0.32 15.22
N ILE A 220 -3.76 -0.06 14.50
CA ILE A 220 -2.42 0.48 14.70
C ILE A 220 -2.46 1.97 14.32
N GLN A 221 -1.86 2.83 15.13
CA GLN A 221 -2.02 4.27 14.93
C GLN A 221 -0.79 5.08 15.35
N THR A 222 -0.66 6.26 14.80
CA THR A 222 0.13 7.37 15.34
C THR A 222 -0.80 8.35 16.06
N SER A 223 -0.27 9.45 16.59
CA SER A 223 -1.10 10.51 17.20
C SER A 223 -2.00 11.22 16.16
N ASP A 224 -1.66 11.15 14.87
CA ASP A 224 -2.42 11.78 13.78
C ASP A 224 -3.52 10.87 13.21
N GLY A 225 -3.62 9.63 13.67
CA GLY A 225 -4.70 8.73 13.27
C GLY A 225 -4.27 7.28 13.02
N PRO A 226 -5.23 6.42 12.68
CA PRO A 226 -4.98 5.01 12.41
C PRO A 226 -4.33 4.77 11.05
N VAL A 227 -3.64 3.63 10.94
CA VAL A 227 -3.07 3.13 9.67
C VAL A 227 -4.17 3.00 8.62
N LEU A 228 -3.87 3.48 7.42
CA LEU A 228 -4.74 3.35 6.26
C LEU A 228 -4.44 2.03 5.53
N MET A 229 -5.49 1.29 5.17
CA MET A 229 -5.37 0.11 4.31
C MET A 229 -6.25 0.30 3.07
N PHE A 230 -5.62 0.25 1.90
CA PHE A 230 -6.28 0.35 0.60
C PHE A 230 -6.10 -0.97 -0.15
N ASN A 231 -7.16 -1.46 -0.81
CA ASN A 231 -7.14 -2.74 -1.49
C ASN A 231 -7.43 -2.57 -2.98
N LEU A 232 -6.63 -3.20 -3.81
CA LEU A 232 -6.77 -3.26 -5.26
C LEU A 232 -6.93 -4.71 -5.70
N HIS A 233 -8.06 -5.03 -6.33
CA HIS A 233 -8.24 -6.30 -7.03
C HIS A 233 -7.89 -6.14 -8.50
N VAL A 234 -6.94 -6.94 -8.99
CA VAL A 234 -6.49 -6.94 -10.39
C VAL A 234 -7.38 -7.85 -11.22
N SER A 235 -7.94 -7.34 -12.32
CA SER A 235 -8.92 -8.02 -13.16
C SER A 235 -8.46 -9.32 -13.79
N LYS A 236 -9.41 -10.25 -13.95
CA LYS A 236 -9.27 -11.48 -14.77
C LYS A 236 -9.85 -11.34 -16.17
N ALA A 237 -10.89 -10.59 -16.41
CA ALA A 237 -11.50 -10.32 -17.73
C ALA A 237 -12.72 -9.38 -17.69
N GLY A 238 -12.81 -8.48 -18.66
CA GLY A 238 -14.02 -8.04 -19.38
C GLY A 238 -15.15 -7.34 -18.65
N THR A 239 -15.12 -7.13 -17.36
CA THR A 239 -16.09 -6.33 -16.62
C THR A 239 -15.52 -4.96 -16.27
N ALA A 240 -16.39 -3.94 -16.18
CA ALA A 240 -15.98 -2.60 -15.81
C ALA A 240 -15.34 -2.57 -14.41
N ALA A 241 -14.31 -1.77 -14.25
CA ALA A 241 -13.71 -1.52 -12.94
C ALA A 241 -14.70 -0.79 -12.02
N ILE A 242 -14.61 -1.06 -10.73
CA ILE A 242 -15.32 -0.33 -9.67
C ILE A 242 -14.26 0.44 -8.89
N GLU A 243 -14.38 1.76 -8.88
CA GLU A 243 -13.37 2.66 -8.35
C GLU A 243 -13.89 3.39 -7.13
N PHE A 244 -13.22 3.24 -5.99
CA PHE A 244 -13.48 3.96 -4.73
C PHE A 244 -14.96 4.05 -4.33
N PRO A 245 -15.71 2.92 -4.31
CA PRO A 245 -17.13 2.94 -3.98
C PRO A 245 -17.38 3.41 -2.56
N ALA A 246 -18.56 4.00 -2.34
CA ALA A 246 -19.01 4.47 -1.03
C ALA A 246 -19.76 3.39 -0.22
N SER A 247 -20.14 2.28 -0.84
CA SER A 247 -20.89 1.20 -0.20
C SER A 247 -20.64 -0.15 -0.85
N GLU A 248 -21.02 -1.25 -0.17
CA GLU A 248 -20.99 -2.60 -0.73
C GLU A 248 -22.05 -2.85 -1.81
N THR A 249 -23.01 -1.92 -1.95
CA THR A 249 -24.11 -2.05 -2.91
C THR A 249 -23.55 -2.03 -4.33
N GLY A 250 -23.89 -3.05 -5.11
CA GLY A 250 -23.40 -3.19 -6.50
C GLY A 250 -22.07 -3.92 -6.63
N LEU A 251 -21.41 -4.30 -5.53
CA LEU A 251 -20.25 -5.18 -5.60
C LEU A 251 -20.68 -6.60 -6.01
N PRO A 252 -19.93 -7.26 -6.93
CA PRO A 252 -20.42 -8.45 -7.62
C PRO A 252 -20.54 -9.71 -6.75
N ASP A 253 -19.66 -9.86 -5.76
CA ASP A 253 -19.55 -11.09 -4.97
C ASP A 253 -19.09 -10.85 -3.53
N ALA A 254 -18.99 -11.92 -2.75
CA ALA A 254 -18.57 -11.87 -1.35
C ALA A 254 -17.11 -11.43 -1.20
N TYR A 255 -16.25 -11.77 -2.17
CA TYR A 255 -14.84 -11.41 -2.14
C TYR A 255 -14.63 -9.90 -2.37
N ALA A 256 -15.32 -9.31 -3.34
CA ALA A 256 -15.32 -7.86 -3.55
C ALA A 256 -15.79 -7.12 -2.29
N LYS A 257 -16.85 -7.62 -1.63
CA LYS A 257 -17.36 -7.07 -0.37
C LYS A 257 -16.34 -7.21 0.77
N LEU A 258 -15.65 -8.35 0.85
CA LEU A 258 -14.59 -8.57 1.83
C LEU A 258 -13.47 -7.52 1.67
N LEU A 259 -12.91 -7.36 0.48
CA LEU A 259 -11.88 -6.37 0.22
C LEU A 259 -12.34 -4.94 0.48
N PHE A 260 -13.60 -4.63 0.17
CA PHE A 260 -14.20 -3.34 0.51
C PHE A 260 -14.23 -3.10 2.04
N ARG A 261 -14.68 -4.09 2.84
CA ARG A 261 -14.69 -3.98 4.31
C ARG A 261 -13.29 -3.87 4.91
N MET A 262 -12.32 -4.54 4.32
CA MET A 262 -10.91 -4.42 4.69
C MET A 262 -10.33 -3.02 4.40
N SER A 263 -10.93 -2.27 3.46
CA SER A 263 -10.41 -0.96 3.04
C SER A 263 -10.82 0.17 4.00
N SER A 264 -9.89 1.09 4.24
CA SER A 264 -10.14 2.33 5.01
C SER A 264 -10.95 3.35 4.18
N PRO A 265 -11.73 4.23 4.81
CA PRO A 265 -12.23 5.42 4.14
C PRO A 265 -11.09 6.26 3.57
N LEU A 266 -11.35 7.00 2.50
CA LEU A 266 -10.37 7.94 1.96
C LEU A 266 -10.29 9.20 2.84
N PRO A 267 -9.08 9.63 3.27
CA PRO A 267 -8.88 10.94 3.86
C PRO A 267 -9.29 12.09 2.93
N GLU A 268 -9.71 13.21 3.50
CA GLU A 268 -10.24 14.35 2.74
C GLU A 268 -9.30 14.85 1.63
N HIS A 269 -8.00 14.93 1.89
CA HIS A 269 -7.02 15.36 0.88
C HIS A 269 -6.90 14.38 -0.29
N LEU A 270 -7.09 13.06 -0.05
CA LEU A 270 -7.11 12.06 -1.12
C LEU A 270 -8.41 12.12 -1.92
N ILE A 271 -9.54 12.42 -1.28
CA ILE A 271 -10.82 12.68 -1.96
C ILE A 271 -10.66 13.86 -2.92
N LYS A 272 -10.12 14.99 -2.45
CA LYS A 272 -9.88 16.18 -3.28
C LYS A 272 -8.99 15.85 -4.50
N PHE A 273 -7.89 15.14 -4.25
CA PHE A 273 -6.96 14.75 -5.32
C PHE A 273 -7.61 13.78 -6.33
N ALA A 274 -8.39 12.81 -5.87
CA ALA A 274 -9.11 11.89 -6.75
C ALA A 274 -10.18 12.63 -7.60
N GLN A 275 -10.88 13.61 -7.01
CA GLN A 275 -11.82 14.47 -7.75
C GLN A 275 -11.12 15.33 -8.81
N GLU A 276 -9.94 15.88 -8.52
CA GLU A 276 -9.11 16.60 -9.49
C GLU A 276 -8.72 15.71 -10.69
N LYS A 277 -8.57 14.41 -10.48
CA LYS A 277 -8.36 13.41 -11.54
C LYS A 277 -9.64 13.04 -12.31
N GLY A 278 -10.79 13.57 -11.91
CA GLY A 278 -12.08 13.29 -12.55
C GLY A 278 -12.84 12.09 -11.96
N LEU A 279 -12.36 11.49 -10.87
CA LEU A 279 -13.01 10.35 -10.24
C LEU A 279 -14.23 10.79 -9.41
N GLN A 280 -15.26 9.94 -9.40
CA GLN A 280 -16.50 10.19 -8.65
C GLN A 280 -16.39 9.65 -7.23
N VAL A 281 -15.79 10.43 -6.33
CA VAL A 281 -15.55 10.06 -4.94
C VAL A 281 -16.15 11.07 -3.97
N GLY A 282 -16.49 10.61 -2.77
CA GLY A 282 -17.06 11.43 -1.69
C GLY A 282 -16.58 10.95 -0.32
N MET A 283 -17.13 11.54 0.74
CA MET A 283 -16.70 11.28 2.14
C MET A 283 -16.85 9.82 2.57
N GLU A 284 -17.79 9.08 1.97
CA GLU A 284 -18.02 7.65 2.26
C GLU A 284 -17.18 6.72 1.39
N SER A 285 -16.43 7.26 0.41
CA SER A 285 -15.60 6.46 -0.50
C SER A 285 -14.45 5.82 0.25
N ARG A 286 -14.18 4.55 -0.09
CA ARG A 286 -13.08 3.79 0.49
C ARG A 286 -11.92 3.64 -0.49
N GLY A 287 -10.72 3.45 0.04
CA GLY A 287 -9.51 3.13 -0.72
C GLY A 287 -9.60 1.72 -1.32
N PHE A 288 -10.56 1.50 -2.22
CA PHE A 288 -10.86 0.23 -2.83
C PHE A 288 -11.09 0.36 -4.33
N MET A 289 -10.42 -0.50 -5.09
CA MET A 289 -10.73 -0.71 -6.49
C MET A 289 -10.93 -2.20 -6.78
N PHE A 290 -11.94 -2.52 -7.56
CA PHE A 290 -12.22 -3.89 -7.97
C PHE A 290 -12.15 -4.03 -9.48
N ASN A 291 -11.59 -5.15 -9.94
CA ASN A 291 -11.47 -5.48 -11.35
C ASN A 291 -10.62 -4.49 -12.15
N ALA A 292 -9.54 -4.02 -11.53
CA ALA A 292 -8.63 -3.01 -12.06
C ALA A 292 -7.78 -3.55 -13.22
N ASP A 293 -7.60 -2.72 -14.25
CA ASP A 293 -6.63 -2.91 -15.32
C ASP A 293 -5.32 -2.13 -15.07
N ALA A 294 -4.45 -2.08 -16.07
CA ALA A 294 -3.17 -1.40 -15.98
C ALA A 294 -3.26 0.10 -15.64
N VAL A 295 -4.31 0.79 -16.12
CA VAL A 295 -4.50 2.23 -15.86
C VAL A 295 -4.96 2.44 -14.43
N HIS A 296 -5.93 1.64 -13.98
CA HIS A 296 -6.45 1.68 -12.61
C HIS A 296 -5.35 1.38 -11.57
N ILE A 297 -4.41 0.48 -11.86
CA ILE A 297 -3.26 0.22 -10.97
C ILE A 297 -2.42 1.51 -10.79
N VAL A 298 -2.18 2.26 -11.87
CA VAL A 298 -1.45 3.54 -11.81
C VAL A 298 -2.20 4.56 -10.96
N ASP A 299 -3.49 4.74 -11.21
CA ASP A 299 -4.32 5.70 -10.46
C ASP A 299 -4.43 5.33 -8.97
N PHE A 300 -4.59 4.05 -8.67
CA PHE A 300 -4.61 3.56 -7.29
C PHE A 300 -3.31 3.89 -6.54
N PHE A 301 -2.15 3.64 -7.16
CA PHE A 301 -0.87 3.94 -6.53
C PHE A 301 -0.64 5.45 -6.41
N ASP A 302 -1.00 6.24 -7.43
CA ASP A 302 -0.81 7.70 -7.39
C ASP A 302 -1.70 8.36 -6.30
N ILE A 303 -2.93 7.87 -6.13
CA ILE A 303 -3.83 8.33 -5.06
C ILE A 303 -3.31 7.85 -3.71
N GLY A 304 -3.05 6.55 -3.55
CA GLY A 304 -2.66 5.95 -2.28
C GLY A 304 -1.31 6.42 -1.74
N THR A 305 -0.43 6.94 -2.60
CA THR A 305 0.87 7.51 -2.20
C THR A 305 0.89 9.05 -2.23
N ARG A 306 -0.28 9.70 -2.32
CA ARG A 306 -0.36 11.16 -2.34
C ARG A 306 -0.22 11.74 -0.94
N ALA A 307 0.89 12.40 -0.69
CA ALA A 307 1.10 13.13 0.56
C ALA A 307 0.26 14.42 0.60
N SER A 308 -0.30 14.73 1.76
CA SER A 308 -1.09 15.96 1.96
C SER A 308 -0.21 17.21 1.90
N GLN A 309 0.93 17.18 2.59
CA GLN A 309 1.89 18.28 2.66
C GLN A 309 3.31 17.72 2.80
N LEU A 310 4.23 18.20 1.95
CA LEU A 310 5.67 17.93 2.04
C LEU A 310 6.40 19.23 2.37
N ARG A 311 7.24 19.21 3.41
CA ARG A 311 8.01 20.38 3.85
C ARG A 311 9.52 20.24 3.68
#